data_90153f038505ec79ac0544c299f2f91f
#
_entry.id   90153f038505ec79ac0544c299f2f91f
#
_cell.length_a   1.000
_cell.length_b   1.000
_cell.length_c   1.000
_cell.angle_alpha   90.00
_cell.angle_beta   90.00
_cell.angle_gamma   90.00
#
_symmetry.space_group_name_H-M   'P 1'
#
loop_
_entity.id
_entity.type
_entity.pdbx_description
1 polymer ?
#
loop_
_entity_poly.entity_id
_entity_poly.type
_entity_poly.pdbx_seq_one_letter_code
_entity_poly.pdbx_strand_id
1 'polypeptide(L)'
;VNSINCTLVGSRYFGATVFEALRSDGVTLVKVVAPAADDRLALAAQGAGVPVHILANPRVVPAEAIPDGTDLIIAAHTHARVSDEALDRSRLRGVGYHPSLLPRHRGIAAVEWTVLSGDPIAGGSVYHLADGWDRGAIAAQDWCFVAKGETARELWERALAPMGLELLKRVVRYAAEHGALPAHPQDERFATKAPMIRPTISLTEEGKAAQASLVVTAIGADRPGLVSMLSERAQGFGANWAGSRMTNLAGQFAGIVHFDVAAANAEPLAQALRGLESSGLRIVIAQSETPVPPPGRRIVKLELTGVDRPGIIRDLSRNLAERGVSIDDLHTEIVDDGASAEHLFKVRAVLVVPDTLSNDTLRGVLEKLASEMMLDMALGENQRAD
;
A
#
# COMPACT_ATOMS: atom_id res chain seq x y z
N VAL A 1 5.76 38.48 -9.22
CA VAL A 1 4.97 37.44 -8.52
C VAL A 1 5.63 37.27 -7.16
N ASN A 2 4.87 37.49 -6.08
CA ASN A 2 5.41 37.28 -4.74
C ASN A 2 5.81 35.79 -4.60
N SER A 3 7.04 35.55 -4.13
CA SER A 3 7.51 34.20 -3.84
C SER A 3 6.67 33.61 -2.71
N ILE A 4 6.12 32.42 -2.92
CA ILE A 4 5.39 31.65 -1.90
C ILE A 4 6.22 30.46 -1.45
N ASN A 5 6.40 30.29 -0.15
CA ASN A 5 7.13 29.20 0.45
C ASN A 5 6.17 28.05 0.80
N CYS A 6 6.34 26.90 0.15
CA CYS A 6 5.46 25.76 0.36
C CYS A 6 6.19 24.58 1.02
N THR A 7 5.50 23.89 1.92
CA THR A 7 5.89 22.54 2.40
C THR A 7 5.00 21.52 1.74
N LEU A 8 5.60 20.55 1.03
CA LEU A 8 4.87 19.49 0.34
C LEU A 8 4.85 18.22 1.21
N VAL A 9 3.66 17.75 1.55
CA VAL A 9 3.40 16.49 2.25
C VAL A 9 2.85 15.49 1.24
N GLY A 10 3.51 14.36 1.06
CA GLY A 10 3.02 13.42 0.04
C GLY A 10 3.83 12.14 -0.08
N SER A 11 3.48 11.36 -1.09
CA SER A 11 4.16 10.09 -1.36
C SER A 11 3.99 9.62 -2.80
N ARG A 12 4.79 8.62 -3.16
CA ARG A 12 4.70 7.85 -4.40
C ARG A 12 4.84 8.70 -5.66
N TYR A 13 4.27 8.20 -6.77
CA TYR A 13 4.42 8.83 -8.09
C TYR A 13 3.74 10.21 -8.16
N PHE A 14 2.49 10.33 -7.67
CA PHE A 14 1.75 11.59 -7.76
C PHE A 14 2.40 12.70 -6.91
N GLY A 15 2.86 12.37 -5.69
CA GLY A 15 3.61 13.33 -4.87
C GLY A 15 4.88 13.84 -5.55
N ALA A 16 5.65 12.95 -6.18
CA ALA A 16 6.85 13.31 -6.94
C ALA A 16 6.51 14.17 -8.17
N THR A 17 5.44 13.85 -8.90
CA THR A 17 4.98 14.64 -10.05
C THR A 17 4.57 16.05 -9.64
N VAL A 18 3.84 16.22 -8.52
CA VAL A 18 3.48 17.52 -7.97
C VAL A 18 4.72 18.30 -7.55
N PHE A 19 5.70 17.65 -6.92
CA PHE A 19 6.97 18.26 -6.54
C PHE A 19 7.69 18.87 -7.74
N GLU A 20 7.89 18.10 -8.80
CA GLU A 20 8.59 18.58 -10.01
C GLU A 20 7.82 19.69 -10.72
N ALA A 21 6.50 19.58 -10.81
CA ALA A 21 5.68 20.58 -11.49
C ALA A 21 5.67 21.92 -10.75
N LEU A 22 5.54 21.92 -9.41
CA LEU A 22 5.56 23.16 -8.62
C LEU A 22 6.93 23.84 -8.71
N ARG A 23 8.03 23.06 -8.69
CA ARG A 23 9.37 23.61 -8.88
C ARG A 23 9.55 24.21 -10.28
N SER A 24 9.06 23.55 -11.31
CA SER A 24 9.12 24.06 -12.69
C SER A 24 8.32 25.33 -12.86
N ASP A 25 7.24 25.53 -12.08
CA ASP A 25 6.46 26.77 -12.05
C ASP A 25 7.08 27.87 -11.15
N GLY A 26 8.28 27.65 -10.60
CA GLY A 26 9.01 28.62 -9.78
C GLY A 26 8.53 28.72 -8.32
N VAL A 27 7.77 27.73 -7.83
CA VAL A 27 7.34 27.68 -6.42
C VAL A 27 8.53 27.26 -5.54
N THR A 28 8.74 27.98 -4.45
CA THR A 28 9.78 27.65 -3.47
C THR A 28 9.28 26.53 -2.56
N LEU A 29 9.81 25.32 -2.73
CA LEU A 29 9.55 24.20 -1.83
C LEU A 29 10.61 24.20 -0.73
N VAL A 30 10.25 24.64 0.47
CA VAL A 30 11.17 24.80 1.62
C VAL A 30 11.43 23.46 2.32
N LYS A 31 10.49 22.53 2.26
CA LYS A 31 10.61 21.17 2.80
C LYS A 31 9.64 20.20 2.12
N VAL A 32 10.04 18.95 2.08
CA VAL A 32 9.18 17.81 1.75
C VAL A 32 9.00 16.94 2.98
N VAL A 33 7.79 16.44 3.20
CA VAL A 33 7.45 15.47 4.24
C VAL A 33 6.97 14.19 3.58
N ALA A 34 7.65 13.07 3.85
CA ALA A 34 7.40 11.78 3.20
C ALA A 34 7.33 10.65 4.22
N PRO A 35 6.63 9.52 3.90
CA PRO A 35 6.46 8.40 4.83
C PRO A 35 7.73 7.55 5.00
N ALA A 36 8.63 7.51 4.01
CA ALA A 36 9.84 6.71 4.01
C ALA A 36 10.95 7.35 3.19
N ALA A 37 12.20 7.03 3.49
CA ALA A 37 13.37 7.63 2.81
C ALA A 37 13.54 7.15 1.35
N ASP A 38 13.05 5.96 1.04
CA ASP A 38 13.03 5.35 -0.28
C ASP A 38 11.76 5.68 -1.08
N ASP A 39 10.85 6.51 -0.53
CA ASP A 39 9.68 6.99 -1.27
C ASP A 39 10.10 7.86 -2.45
N ARG A 40 9.40 7.72 -3.58
CA ARG A 40 9.71 8.47 -4.81
C ARG A 40 9.76 9.98 -4.62
N LEU A 41 8.85 10.53 -3.81
CA LEU A 41 8.85 11.95 -3.49
C LEU A 41 10.09 12.34 -2.66
N ALA A 42 10.46 11.52 -1.66
CA ALA A 42 11.65 11.76 -0.86
C ALA A 42 12.92 11.75 -1.71
N LEU A 43 13.07 10.76 -2.60
CA LEU A 43 14.20 10.66 -3.53
C LEU A 43 14.27 11.84 -4.51
N ALA A 44 13.13 12.28 -5.06
CA ALA A 44 13.05 13.44 -5.93
C ALA A 44 13.49 14.73 -5.21
N ALA A 45 13.03 14.93 -3.97
CA ALA A 45 13.40 16.09 -3.17
C ALA A 45 14.89 16.08 -2.80
N GLN A 46 15.42 14.93 -2.37
CA GLN A 46 16.87 14.76 -2.07
C GLN A 46 17.73 15.06 -3.29
N GLY A 47 17.38 14.49 -4.44
CA GLY A 47 18.09 14.75 -5.72
C GLY A 47 18.08 16.22 -6.14
N ALA A 48 17.09 16.97 -5.70
CA ALA A 48 16.94 18.40 -5.96
C ALA A 48 17.53 19.30 -4.84
N GLY A 49 18.12 18.73 -3.80
CA GLY A 49 18.67 19.47 -2.66
C GLY A 49 17.62 20.10 -1.74
N VAL A 50 16.35 19.65 -1.80
CA VAL A 50 15.28 20.12 -0.92
C VAL A 50 15.27 19.27 0.35
N PRO A 51 15.24 19.90 1.56
CA PRO A 51 15.21 19.17 2.82
C PRO A 51 14.01 18.23 2.91
N VAL A 52 14.25 16.98 3.39
CA VAL A 52 13.21 15.98 3.56
C VAL A 52 13.05 15.64 5.04
N HIS A 53 11.80 15.60 5.51
CA HIS A 53 11.43 15.05 6.80
C HIS A 53 10.74 13.70 6.61
N ILE A 54 11.30 12.65 7.23
CA ILE A 54 10.69 11.32 7.21
C ILE A 54 9.83 11.15 8.45
N LEU A 55 8.56 10.78 8.26
CA LEU A 55 7.61 10.61 9.34
C LEU A 55 7.96 9.40 10.22
N ALA A 56 8.16 9.62 11.52
CA ALA A 56 8.30 8.54 12.49
C ALA A 56 6.98 7.75 12.64
N ASN A 57 5.85 8.45 12.57
CA ASN A 57 4.52 7.85 12.48
C ASN A 57 3.92 8.18 11.11
N PRO A 58 3.73 7.22 10.20
CA PRO A 58 3.24 7.46 8.84
C PRO A 58 1.77 7.92 8.79
N ARG A 59 1.08 7.99 9.92
CA ARG A 59 -0.33 8.43 10.01
C ARG A 59 -0.51 9.90 10.37
N VAL A 60 0.54 10.57 10.88
CA VAL A 60 0.44 11.95 11.39
C VAL A 60 1.62 12.77 10.95
N VAL A 61 1.37 13.97 10.45
CA VAL A 61 2.37 15.00 10.21
C VAL A 61 2.38 15.92 11.43
N PRO A 62 3.42 15.88 12.25
CA PRO A 62 3.52 16.70 13.46
C PRO A 62 4.03 18.11 13.16
N ALA A 63 3.88 19.04 14.12
CA ALA A 63 4.27 20.42 13.96
C ALA A 63 5.75 20.64 13.60
N GLU A 64 6.65 19.84 14.16
CA GLU A 64 8.09 19.93 13.89
C GLU A 64 8.48 19.54 12.46
N ALA A 65 7.60 18.86 11.74
CA ALA A 65 7.81 18.56 10.32
C ALA A 65 7.66 19.79 9.43
N ILE A 66 6.98 20.84 9.91
CA ILE A 66 6.71 22.07 9.15
C ILE A 66 7.67 23.17 9.62
N PRO A 67 8.58 23.65 8.76
CA PRO A 67 9.53 24.71 9.13
C PRO A 67 8.85 26.07 9.27
N ASP A 68 9.46 26.93 10.08
CA ASP A 68 9.06 28.32 10.15
C ASP A 68 9.21 29.00 8.78
N GLY A 69 8.30 29.94 8.48
CA GLY A 69 8.28 30.63 7.19
C GLY A 69 7.58 29.85 6.07
N THR A 70 6.93 28.71 6.38
CA THR A 70 6.00 28.06 5.43
C THR A 70 4.76 28.93 5.25
N ASP A 71 4.46 29.31 4.00
CA ASP A 71 3.22 30.03 3.67
C ASP A 71 2.05 29.08 3.48
N LEU A 72 2.30 27.93 2.84
CA LEU A 72 1.24 26.96 2.48
C LEU A 72 1.74 25.53 2.60
N ILE A 73 0.94 24.69 3.24
CA ILE A 73 1.14 23.23 3.22
C ILE A 73 0.32 22.63 2.08
N ILE A 74 0.93 21.78 1.26
CA ILE A 74 0.28 21.10 0.14
C ILE A 74 0.31 19.61 0.41
N ALA A 75 -0.86 18.95 0.49
CA ALA A 75 -0.98 17.52 0.65
C ALA A 75 -1.31 16.85 -0.70
N ALA A 76 -0.39 16.00 -1.18
CA ALA A 76 -0.50 15.29 -2.46
C ALA A 76 -0.26 13.80 -2.28
N HIS A 77 -1.34 13.00 -2.31
CA HIS A 77 -1.30 11.56 -2.12
C HIS A 77 -0.66 11.16 -0.77
N THR A 78 -1.24 11.62 0.32
CA THR A 78 -0.82 11.23 1.68
C THR A 78 -1.94 10.54 2.44
N HIS A 79 -1.57 9.57 3.25
CA HIS A 79 -2.46 8.94 4.25
C HIS A 79 -2.19 9.47 5.66
N ALA A 80 -1.24 10.39 5.80
CA ALA A 80 -0.96 11.06 7.05
C ALA A 80 -1.90 12.26 7.23
N ARG A 81 -2.53 12.36 8.39
CA ARG A 81 -3.26 13.56 8.80
C ARG A 81 -2.23 14.64 9.17
N VAL A 82 -2.36 15.81 8.59
CA VAL A 82 -1.63 17.00 9.04
C VAL A 82 -2.30 17.50 10.31
N SER A 83 -1.57 17.52 11.43
CA SER A 83 -2.15 17.97 12.71
C SER A 83 -2.50 19.44 12.69
N ASP A 84 -3.41 19.88 13.57
CA ASP A 84 -3.80 21.29 13.63
C ASP A 84 -2.61 22.16 14.03
N GLU A 85 -1.77 21.67 14.93
CA GLU A 85 -0.52 22.36 15.33
C GLU A 85 0.45 22.50 14.15
N ALA A 86 0.48 21.51 13.24
CA ALA A 86 1.27 21.60 12.02
C ALA A 86 0.67 22.60 11.02
N LEU A 87 -0.65 22.61 10.86
CA LEU A 87 -1.35 23.58 10.02
C LEU A 87 -1.15 25.02 10.51
N ASP A 88 -1.14 25.24 11.82
CA ASP A 88 -0.98 26.57 12.43
C ASP A 88 0.45 27.15 12.30
N ARG A 89 1.43 26.32 11.89
CA ARG A 89 2.78 26.80 11.53
C ARG A 89 2.85 27.40 10.12
N SER A 90 1.79 27.31 9.35
CA SER A 90 1.71 27.84 7.99
C SER A 90 0.72 29.03 7.93
N ARG A 91 1.13 30.10 7.29
CA ARG A 91 0.34 31.35 7.19
C ARG A 91 -1.04 31.13 6.53
N LEU A 92 -1.13 30.27 5.55
CA LEU A 92 -2.35 29.93 4.81
C LEU A 92 -2.90 28.54 5.17
N ARG A 93 -2.41 27.97 6.29
CA ARG A 93 -2.71 26.59 6.70
C ARG A 93 -2.32 25.60 5.60
N GLY A 94 -3.25 24.80 5.09
CA GLY A 94 -2.92 23.80 4.08
C GLY A 94 -4.09 23.44 3.18
N VAL A 95 -3.73 22.91 2.00
CA VAL A 95 -4.68 22.34 1.04
C VAL A 95 -4.26 20.93 0.66
N GLY A 96 -5.24 20.10 0.31
CA GLY A 96 -5.03 18.76 -0.21
C GLY A 96 -5.78 18.55 -1.52
N TYR A 97 -5.29 17.63 -2.36
CA TYR A 97 -6.01 17.16 -3.53
C TYR A 97 -6.76 15.88 -3.23
N HIS A 98 -8.05 15.86 -3.56
CA HIS A 98 -8.91 14.68 -3.47
C HIS A 98 -9.53 14.37 -4.84
N PRO A 99 -9.42 13.13 -5.35
CA PRO A 99 -9.87 12.78 -6.70
C PRO A 99 -11.37 12.48 -6.76
N SER A 100 -12.18 13.41 -6.31
CA SER A 100 -13.63 13.40 -6.47
C SER A 100 -14.20 14.82 -6.51
N LEU A 101 -15.43 14.94 -6.97
CA LEU A 101 -16.24 16.18 -6.80
C LEU A 101 -16.77 16.22 -5.37
N LEU A 102 -15.95 16.71 -4.41
CA LEU A 102 -16.41 16.91 -3.03
C LEU A 102 -17.70 17.74 -2.99
N PRO A 103 -18.66 17.37 -2.15
CA PRO A 103 -18.59 16.42 -1.03
C PRO A 103 -18.85 14.95 -1.38
N ARG A 104 -18.99 14.60 -2.66
CA ARG A 104 -19.13 13.19 -3.06
C ARG A 104 -17.84 12.42 -2.85
N HIS A 105 -17.98 11.15 -2.46
CA HIS A 105 -16.88 10.17 -2.36
C HIS A 105 -15.72 10.61 -1.46
N ARG A 106 -16.02 11.16 -0.26
CA ARG A 106 -15.02 11.39 0.78
C ARG A 106 -14.41 10.07 1.23
N GLY A 107 -13.09 9.93 1.22
CA GLY A 107 -12.37 8.76 1.69
C GLY A 107 -11.39 8.17 0.69
N ILE A 108 -10.73 7.11 1.10
CA ILE A 108 -9.52 6.58 0.46
C ILE A 108 -9.73 5.98 -0.94
N ALA A 109 -10.93 5.51 -1.27
CA ALA A 109 -11.23 4.82 -2.54
C ALA A 109 -12.15 5.65 -3.45
N ALA A 110 -11.95 6.97 -3.49
CA ALA A 110 -12.85 7.89 -4.21
C ALA A 110 -13.02 7.57 -5.70
N VAL A 111 -11.93 7.24 -6.40
CA VAL A 111 -11.96 6.95 -7.83
C VAL A 111 -12.70 5.63 -8.10
N GLU A 112 -12.42 4.62 -7.28
CA GLU A 112 -13.09 3.32 -7.38
C GLU A 112 -14.59 3.45 -7.13
N TRP A 113 -14.99 4.23 -6.11
CA TRP A 113 -16.41 4.46 -5.83
C TRP A 113 -17.11 5.28 -6.91
N THR A 114 -16.43 6.21 -7.57
CA THR A 114 -16.96 6.93 -8.74
C THR A 114 -17.35 5.93 -9.85
N VAL A 115 -16.46 4.99 -10.17
CA VAL A 115 -16.72 3.96 -11.19
C VAL A 115 -17.77 2.95 -10.72
N LEU A 116 -17.68 2.45 -9.48
CA LEU A 116 -18.62 1.47 -8.93
C LEU A 116 -20.04 2.02 -8.79
N SER A 117 -20.18 3.31 -8.48
CA SER A 117 -21.50 3.97 -8.42
C SER A 117 -22.10 4.23 -9.80
N GLY A 118 -21.34 4.02 -10.88
CA GLY A 118 -21.76 4.33 -12.23
C GLY A 118 -21.93 5.83 -12.47
N ASP A 119 -21.18 6.67 -11.74
CA ASP A 119 -21.25 8.12 -11.92
C ASP A 119 -20.81 8.49 -13.34
N PRO A 120 -21.61 9.23 -14.12
CA PRO A 120 -21.23 9.63 -15.48
C PRO A 120 -20.18 10.73 -15.51
N ILE A 121 -19.96 11.38 -14.38
CA ILE A 121 -19.04 12.50 -14.19
C ILE A 121 -18.15 12.20 -12.99
N ALA A 122 -16.86 12.34 -13.20
CA ALA A 122 -15.81 12.32 -12.18
C ALA A 122 -15.22 13.72 -12.05
N GLY A 123 -14.44 13.95 -11.01
CA GLY A 123 -13.70 15.20 -10.89
C GLY A 123 -12.64 15.16 -9.80
N GLY A 124 -12.03 16.30 -9.60
CA GLY A 124 -11.02 16.53 -8.59
C GLY A 124 -11.29 17.79 -7.80
N SER A 125 -10.94 17.79 -6.53
CA SER A 125 -11.11 18.93 -5.63
C SER A 125 -9.80 19.22 -4.92
N VAL A 126 -9.37 20.48 -4.94
CA VAL A 126 -8.41 20.99 -3.97
C VAL A 126 -9.21 21.62 -2.84
N TYR A 127 -8.98 21.16 -1.62
CA TYR A 127 -9.75 21.54 -0.44
C TYR A 127 -8.84 21.91 0.72
N HIS A 128 -9.32 22.74 1.64
CA HIS A 128 -8.61 23.13 2.84
C HIS A 128 -8.45 21.95 3.80
N LEU A 129 -7.24 21.72 4.26
CA LEU A 129 -6.99 20.76 5.33
C LEU A 129 -7.61 21.29 6.63
N ALA A 130 -8.49 20.53 7.24
CA ALA A 130 -9.22 20.87 8.44
C ALA A 130 -9.49 19.61 9.27
N ASP A 131 -10.17 19.76 10.39
CA ASP A 131 -10.60 18.62 11.18
C ASP A 131 -11.61 17.74 10.40
N GLY A 132 -11.29 16.45 10.31
CA GLY A 132 -12.03 15.48 9.50
C GLY A 132 -11.51 15.34 8.06
N TRP A 133 -11.50 14.09 7.59
CA TRP A 133 -11.05 13.77 6.25
C TRP A 133 -11.97 14.34 5.18
N ASP A 134 -11.41 15.06 4.19
CA ASP A 134 -12.04 15.56 2.99
C ASP A 134 -13.24 16.50 3.25
N ARG A 135 -13.29 17.19 4.42
CA ARG A 135 -14.42 18.02 4.85
C ARG A 135 -14.19 19.53 4.74
N GLY A 136 -12.95 19.95 4.56
CA GLY A 136 -12.62 21.37 4.47
C GLY A 136 -13.27 22.06 3.27
N ALA A 137 -13.34 23.38 3.31
CA ALA A 137 -13.86 24.19 2.22
C ALA A 137 -13.10 23.91 0.92
N ILE A 138 -13.78 24.00 -0.21
CA ILE A 138 -13.21 23.77 -1.53
C ILE A 138 -12.49 25.02 -2.00
N ALA A 139 -11.21 24.90 -2.37
CA ALA A 139 -10.42 25.96 -2.98
C ALA A 139 -10.54 25.97 -4.50
N ALA A 140 -10.61 24.80 -5.13
CA ALA A 140 -10.81 24.66 -6.57
C ALA A 140 -11.39 23.28 -6.90
N GLN A 141 -12.19 23.21 -7.95
CA GLN A 141 -12.71 21.96 -8.51
C GLN A 141 -12.67 21.97 -10.03
N ASP A 142 -12.61 20.79 -10.61
CA ASP A 142 -12.84 20.55 -12.03
C ASP A 142 -13.42 19.15 -12.22
N TRP A 143 -13.91 18.84 -13.42
CA TRP A 143 -14.61 17.61 -13.70
C TRP A 143 -14.32 17.07 -15.10
N CYS A 144 -14.63 15.79 -15.32
CA CYS A 144 -14.55 15.14 -16.62
C CYS A 144 -15.66 14.08 -16.75
N PHE A 145 -15.97 13.67 -17.97
CA PHE A 145 -16.81 12.51 -18.18
C PHE A 145 -16.05 11.22 -17.90
N VAL A 146 -16.75 10.24 -17.31
CA VAL A 146 -16.30 8.86 -17.20
C VAL A 146 -16.61 8.13 -18.50
N ALA A 147 -15.63 7.53 -19.14
CA ALA A 147 -15.83 6.79 -20.35
C ALA A 147 -16.53 5.44 -20.08
N LYS A 148 -17.30 4.95 -21.04
CA LYS A 148 -18.02 3.68 -20.88
C LYS A 148 -17.03 2.52 -20.72
N GLY A 149 -17.13 1.81 -19.59
CA GLY A 149 -16.28 0.66 -19.29
C GLY A 149 -14.88 1.05 -18.75
N GLU A 150 -14.65 2.34 -18.51
CA GLU A 150 -13.38 2.83 -17.95
C GLU A 150 -13.19 2.30 -16.53
N THR A 151 -11.99 1.80 -16.25
CA THR A 151 -11.58 1.38 -14.91
C THR A 151 -11.15 2.58 -14.06
N ALA A 152 -11.11 2.42 -12.73
CA ALA A 152 -10.62 3.45 -11.83
C ALA A 152 -9.17 3.88 -12.15
N ARG A 153 -8.33 2.93 -12.56
CA ARG A 153 -6.95 3.21 -12.96
C ARG A 153 -6.88 4.06 -14.23
N GLU A 154 -7.62 3.70 -15.26
CA GLU A 154 -7.66 4.45 -16.52
C GLU A 154 -8.20 5.87 -16.30
N LEU A 155 -9.27 6.02 -15.52
CA LEU A 155 -9.84 7.32 -15.15
C LEU A 155 -8.81 8.18 -14.39
N TRP A 156 -8.07 7.58 -13.44
CA TRP A 156 -7.02 8.27 -12.71
C TRP A 156 -5.91 8.75 -13.66
N GLU A 157 -5.37 7.83 -14.47
CA GLU A 157 -4.22 8.13 -15.36
C GLU A 157 -4.60 9.13 -16.47
N ARG A 158 -5.79 8.98 -17.06
CA ARG A 158 -6.27 9.83 -18.16
C ARG A 158 -6.65 11.23 -17.70
N ALA A 159 -7.35 11.34 -16.59
CA ALA A 159 -8.03 12.58 -16.24
C ALA A 159 -7.71 13.10 -14.83
N LEU A 160 -7.86 12.28 -13.78
CA LEU A 160 -7.88 12.82 -12.42
C LEU A 160 -6.48 13.20 -11.91
N ALA A 161 -5.42 12.48 -12.27
CA ALA A 161 -4.06 12.84 -11.91
C ALA A 161 -3.58 14.12 -12.62
N PRO A 162 -3.74 14.29 -13.96
CA PRO A 162 -3.47 15.54 -14.63
C PRO A 162 -4.30 16.71 -14.08
N MET A 163 -5.59 16.49 -13.85
CA MET A 163 -6.50 17.52 -13.29
C MET A 163 -6.03 17.96 -11.90
N GLY A 164 -5.66 17.02 -11.03
CA GLY A 164 -5.18 17.35 -9.69
C GLY A 164 -3.92 18.20 -9.70
N LEU A 165 -3.01 17.90 -10.62
CA LEU A 165 -1.81 18.68 -10.82
C LEU A 165 -2.13 20.14 -11.21
N GLU A 166 -3.00 20.34 -12.22
CA GLU A 166 -3.38 21.67 -12.67
C GLU A 166 -4.18 22.44 -11.62
N LEU A 167 -5.06 21.76 -10.87
CA LEU A 167 -5.79 22.37 -9.78
C LEU A 167 -4.88 22.86 -8.65
N LEU A 168 -3.90 22.04 -8.25
CA LEU A 168 -2.90 22.42 -7.24
C LEU A 168 -2.07 23.63 -7.70
N LYS A 169 -1.57 23.60 -8.93
CA LYS A 169 -0.83 24.74 -9.52
C LYS A 169 -1.66 26.03 -9.54
N ARG A 170 -2.94 25.93 -9.92
CA ARG A 170 -3.87 27.06 -9.94
C ARG A 170 -4.09 27.65 -8.54
N VAL A 171 -4.27 26.80 -7.52
CA VAL A 171 -4.47 27.23 -6.13
C VAL A 171 -3.20 27.87 -5.56
N VAL A 172 -2.02 27.29 -5.81
CA VAL A 172 -0.73 27.85 -5.37
C VAL A 172 -0.46 29.22 -6.01
N ARG A 173 -0.73 29.35 -7.31
CA ARG A 173 -0.59 30.63 -8.02
C ARG A 173 -1.54 31.70 -7.44
N TYR A 174 -2.80 31.34 -7.22
CA TYR A 174 -3.76 32.24 -6.59
C TYR A 174 -3.30 32.69 -5.19
N ALA A 175 -2.78 31.75 -4.38
CA ALA A 175 -2.24 32.08 -3.07
C ALA A 175 -1.04 33.03 -3.12
N ALA A 176 -0.15 32.88 -4.11
CA ALA A 176 0.99 33.77 -4.32
C ALA A 176 0.56 35.19 -4.73
N GLU A 177 -0.48 35.31 -5.56
CA GLU A 177 -0.99 36.58 -6.07
C GLU A 177 -1.83 37.36 -5.04
N HIS A 178 -2.65 36.64 -4.27
CA HIS A 178 -3.67 37.28 -3.41
C HIS A 178 -3.36 37.17 -1.91
N GLY A 179 -2.36 36.36 -1.50
CA GLY A 179 -2.07 36.17 -0.08
C GLY A 179 -3.17 35.43 0.70
N ALA A 180 -4.14 34.82 0.01
CA ALA A 180 -5.30 34.12 0.56
C ALA A 180 -5.67 32.95 -0.33
N LEU A 181 -6.56 32.07 0.14
CA LEU A 181 -7.09 30.94 -0.61
C LEU A 181 -8.59 31.08 -0.84
N PRO A 182 -9.13 30.68 -2.00
CA PRO A 182 -10.58 30.56 -2.18
C PRO A 182 -11.13 29.54 -1.18
N ALA A 183 -12.35 29.76 -0.66
CA ALA A 183 -12.96 28.85 0.30
C ALA A 183 -14.48 28.79 0.08
N HIS A 184 -14.95 27.68 -0.49
CA HIS A 184 -16.38 27.45 -0.72
C HIS A 184 -16.82 26.28 0.18
N PRO A 185 -17.76 26.50 1.12
CA PRO A 185 -18.23 25.42 2.00
C PRO A 185 -18.81 24.25 1.19
N GLN A 186 -18.56 23.04 1.66
CA GLN A 186 -19.18 21.86 1.09
C GLN A 186 -20.64 21.73 1.52
N ASP A 187 -21.53 21.33 0.60
CA ASP A 187 -22.94 21.07 0.93
C ASP A 187 -23.12 19.62 1.41
N GLU A 188 -23.30 19.45 2.72
CA GLU A 188 -23.41 18.14 3.36
C GLU A 188 -24.59 17.28 2.84
N ARG A 189 -25.58 17.88 2.19
CA ARG A 189 -26.71 17.16 1.56
C ARG A 189 -26.26 16.21 0.45
N PHE A 190 -25.13 16.49 -0.18
CA PHE A 190 -24.57 15.71 -1.29
C PHE A 190 -23.37 14.85 -0.85
N ALA A 191 -23.03 14.85 0.44
CA ALA A 191 -21.90 14.12 0.93
C ALA A 191 -22.11 12.60 0.87
N THR A 192 -21.16 11.88 0.24
CA THR A 192 -21.09 10.43 0.23
C THR A 192 -19.72 9.97 0.72
N LYS A 193 -19.65 8.72 1.18
CA LYS A 193 -18.41 8.11 1.68
C LYS A 193 -17.83 7.17 0.63
N ALA A 194 -16.50 7.15 0.54
CA ALA A 194 -15.72 6.24 -0.29
C ALA A 194 -14.73 5.44 0.60
N PRO A 195 -15.22 4.53 1.44
CA PRO A 195 -14.37 3.72 2.30
C PRO A 195 -13.47 2.84 1.45
N MET A 196 -12.40 2.34 2.06
CA MET A 196 -11.53 1.34 1.44
C MET A 196 -12.39 0.17 0.95
N ILE A 197 -12.28 -0.15 -0.33
CA ILE A 197 -12.92 -1.33 -0.89
C ILE A 197 -12.13 -2.53 -0.39
N ARG A 198 -12.61 -3.13 0.67
CA ARG A 198 -12.16 -4.46 1.05
C ARG A 198 -12.88 -5.43 0.13
N PRO A 199 -12.25 -6.48 -0.37
CA PRO A 199 -12.99 -7.58 -0.98
C PRO A 199 -13.89 -8.16 0.14
N THR A 200 -15.10 -7.65 0.22
CA THR A 200 -16.09 -8.16 1.14
C THR A 200 -16.75 -9.31 0.42
N ILE A 201 -16.46 -10.52 0.85
CA ILE A 201 -17.32 -11.67 0.59
C ILE A 201 -18.59 -11.42 1.39
N SER A 202 -19.51 -10.65 0.84
CA SER A 202 -20.86 -10.48 1.38
C SER A 202 -21.73 -11.56 0.79
N LEU A 203 -21.96 -12.60 1.55
CA LEU A 203 -23.03 -13.56 1.30
C LEU A 203 -24.37 -12.85 1.59
N THR A 204 -24.95 -12.20 0.59
CA THR A 204 -26.37 -11.91 0.55
C THR A 204 -26.95 -12.61 -0.66
N GLU A 205 -27.79 -13.59 -0.36
CA GLU A 205 -28.60 -14.29 -1.35
C GLU A 205 -29.51 -13.28 -2.05
N GLU A 206 -29.38 -13.18 -3.34
CA GLU A 206 -30.28 -12.90 -4.46
C GLU A 206 -29.58 -12.05 -5.51
N GLY A 207 -29.12 -12.71 -6.58
CA GLY A 207 -28.75 -12.03 -7.85
C GLY A 207 -27.26 -11.88 -8.18
N LYS A 208 -26.29 -12.40 -7.42
CA LYS A 208 -24.88 -12.45 -7.81
C LYS A 208 -24.55 -13.79 -8.46
N ALA A 209 -23.95 -13.75 -9.64
CA ALA A 209 -23.28 -14.93 -10.20
C ALA A 209 -22.31 -15.48 -9.13
N ALA A 210 -22.42 -16.78 -8.84
CA ALA A 210 -21.57 -17.44 -7.88
C ALA A 210 -20.09 -17.11 -8.20
N GLN A 211 -19.31 -16.76 -7.19
CA GLN A 211 -17.87 -16.51 -7.34
C GLN A 211 -17.09 -17.76 -6.93
N ALA A 212 -16.01 -18.03 -7.64
CA ALA A 212 -15.07 -19.09 -7.34
C ALA A 212 -13.71 -18.46 -7.01
N SER A 213 -13.01 -19.10 -6.09
CA SER A 213 -11.66 -18.72 -5.67
C SER A 213 -10.67 -19.78 -6.14
N LEU A 214 -9.65 -19.37 -6.90
CA LEU A 214 -8.62 -20.23 -7.44
C LEU A 214 -7.27 -19.89 -6.83
N VAL A 215 -6.61 -20.87 -6.23
CA VAL A 215 -5.21 -20.75 -5.81
C VAL A 215 -4.33 -21.43 -6.86
N VAL A 216 -3.49 -20.64 -7.50
CA VAL A 216 -2.62 -21.05 -8.59
C VAL A 216 -1.18 -21.02 -8.15
N THR A 217 -0.50 -22.17 -8.19
CA THR A 217 0.95 -22.24 -7.99
C THR A 217 1.64 -22.36 -9.34
N ALA A 218 2.59 -21.46 -9.61
CA ALA A 218 3.38 -21.44 -10.83
C ALA A 218 4.86 -21.58 -10.49
N ILE A 219 5.55 -22.54 -11.14
CA ILE A 219 6.99 -22.81 -10.94
C ILE A 219 7.66 -22.96 -12.31
N GLY A 220 8.85 -22.37 -12.50
CA GLY A 220 9.63 -22.55 -13.73
C GLY A 220 10.96 -21.80 -13.68
N ALA A 221 11.77 -21.94 -14.72
CA ALA A 221 13.01 -21.17 -14.86
C ALA A 221 12.67 -19.67 -14.86
N ASP A 222 13.42 -18.89 -14.06
CA ASP A 222 13.15 -17.46 -13.94
C ASP A 222 13.48 -16.70 -15.23
N ARG A 223 12.59 -15.81 -15.61
CA ARG A 223 12.73 -14.89 -16.75
C ARG A 223 11.76 -13.73 -16.66
N PRO A 224 12.09 -12.59 -17.29
CA PRO A 224 11.16 -11.46 -17.37
C PRO A 224 9.82 -11.84 -18.03
N GLY A 225 8.71 -11.28 -17.49
CA GLY A 225 7.36 -11.41 -18.06
C GLY A 225 6.51 -12.54 -17.51
N LEU A 226 7.00 -13.39 -16.59
CA LEU A 226 6.19 -14.49 -16.03
C LEU A 226 4.95 -13.99 -15.29
N VAL A 227 5.09 -12.94 -14.50
CA VAL A 227 3.99 -12.32 -13.76
C VAL A 227 3.00 -11.66 -14.73
N SER A 228 3.49 -11.00 -15.78
CA SER A 228 2.67 -10.42 -16.85
C SER A 228 1.81 -11.48 -17.54
N MET A 229 2.42 -12.59 -17.91
CA MET A 229 1.71 -13.73 -18.54
C MET A 229 0.57 -14.26 -17.67
N LEU A 230 0.78 -14.41 -16.37
CA LEU A 230 -0.25 -14.85 -15.43
C LEU A 230 -1.38 -13.81 -15.31
N SER A 231 -1.02 -12.53 -15.18
CA SER A 231 -2.00 -11.45 -14.99
C SER A 231 -2.83 -11.17 -16.24
N GLU A 232 -2.22 -11.17 -17.42
CA GLU A 232 -2.92 -11.01 -18.71
C GLU A 232 -3.91 -12.16 -18.93
N ARG A 233 -3.49 -13.39 -18.61
CA ARG A 233 -4.38 -14.54 -18.74
C ARG A 233 -5.58 -14.44 -17.80
N ALA A 234 -5.36 -14.03 -16.55
CA ALA A 234 -6.41 -13.85 -15.56
C ALA A 234 -7.38 -12.72 -15.96
N GLN A 235 -6.85 -11.60 -16.44
CA GLN A 235 -7.63 -10.45 -16.89
C GLN A 235 -8.59 -10.83 -18.04
N GLY A 236 -8.15 -11.68 -18.97
CA GLY A 236 -8.98 -12.13 -20.10
C GLY A 236 -10.27 -12.87 -19.69
N PHE A 237 -10.34 -13.36 -18.45
CA PHE A 237 -11.52 -14.02 -17.87
C PHE A 237 -12.22 -13.18 -16.80
N GLY A 238 -11.84 -11.91 -16.66
CA GLY A 238 -12.40 -11.01 -15.64
C GLY A 238 -12.06 -11.44 -14.21
N ALA A 239 -10.94 -12.15 -14.01
CA ALA A 239 -10.50 -12.56 -12.69
C ALA A 239 -9.79 -11.40 -11.96
N ASN A 240 -10.09 -11.27 -10.67
CA ASN A 240 -9.41 -10.35 -9.77
C ASN A 240 -8.20 -11.03 -9.14
N TRP A 241 -7.05 -10.36 -9.16
CA TRP A 241 -5.84 -10.79 -8.45
C TRP A 241 -5.96 -10.39 -6.98
N ALA A 242 -6.41 -11.32 -6.13
CA ALA A 242 -6.74 -11.06 -4.73
C ALA A 242 -5.51 -11.05 -3.82
N GLY A 243 -4.50 -11.85 -4.13
CA GLY A 243 -3.25 -11.90 -3.37
C GLY A 243 -2.20 -12.77 -4.03
N SER A 244 -0.93 -12.58 -3.66
CA SER A 244 0.15 -13.43 -4.15
C SER A 244 1.37 -13.42 -3.25
N ARG A 245 2.15 -14.51 -3.32
CA ARG A 245 3.52 -14.60 -2.82
C ARG A 245 4.40 -15.16 -3.92
N MET A 246 5.51 -14.50 -4.22
CA MET A 246 6.40 -14.87 -5.31
C MET A 246 7.84 -14.74 -4.85
N THR A 247 8.68 -15.65 -5.33
CA THR A 247 10.11 -15.64 -5.04
C THR A 247 10.91 -16.12 -6.23
N ASN A 248 12.16 -15.67 -6.31
CA ASN A 248 13.21 -16.26 -7.13
C ASN A 248 14.22 -16.91 -6.19
N LEU A 249 14.49 -18.19 -6.39
CA LEU A 249 15.50 -18.91 -5.65
C LEU A 249 16.33 -19.79 -6.61
N ALA A 250 17.64 -19.60 -6.61
CA ALA A 250 18.57 -20.37 -7.43
C ALA A 250 18.20 -20.41 -8.94
N GLY A 251 17.71 -19.28 -9.49
CA GLY A 251 17.30 -19.18 -10.90
C GLY A 251 15.94 -19.81 -11.20
N GLN A 252 15.20 -20.22 -10.19
CA GLN A 252 13.83 -20.70 -10.32
C GLN A 252 12.85 -19.67 -9.79
N PHE A 253 11.85 -19.34 -10.60
CA PHE A 253 10.65 -18.60 -10.19
C PHE A 253 9.68 -19.56 -9.53
N ALA A 254 9.14 -19.17 -8.38
CA ALA A 254 8.00 -19.83 -7.74
C ALA A 254 7.00 -18.78 -7.25
N GLY A 255 5.71 -18.96 -7.58
CA GLY A 255 4.67 -18.05 -7.16
C GLY A 255 3.38 -18.78 -6.79
N ILE A 256 2.71 -18.32 -5.74
CA ILE A 256 1.34 -18.68 -5.40
C ILE A 256 0.48 -17.44 -5.59
N VAL A 257 -0.59 -17.57 -6.37
CA VAL A 257 -1.52 -16.47 -6.68
C VAL A 257 -2.93 -16.89 -6.36
N HIS A 258 -3.65 -16.02 -5.70
CA HIS A 258 -5.07 -16.16 -5.41
C HIS A 258 -5.88 -15.29 -6.37
N PHE A 259 -6.77 -15.92 -7.12
CA PHE A 259 -7.70 -15.25 -8.03
C PHE A 259 -9.15 -15.45 -7.58
N ASP A 260 -9.91 -14.36 -7.58
CA ASP A 260 -11.36 -14.39 -7.48
C ASP A 260 -11.96 -14.18 -8.86
N VAL A 261 -12.86 -15.06 -9.27
CA VAL A 261 -13.46 -15.06 -10.60
C VAL A 261 -14.93 -15.51 -10.54
N ALA A 262 -15.76 -15.06 -11.49
CA ALA A 262 -17.12 -15.59 -11.61
C ALA A 262 -17.06 -17.12 -11.79
N ALA A 263 -17.91 -17.87 -11.07
CA ALA A 263 -17.88 -19.34 -11.08
C ALA A 263 -17.97 -19.95 -12.47
N ALA A 264 -18.72 -19.30 -13.38
CA ALA A 264 -18.82 -19.71 -14.78
C ALA A 264 -17.48 -19.63 -15.53
N ASN A 265 -16.56 -18.74 -15.10
CA ASN A 265 -15.26 -18.53 -15.72
C ASN A 265 -14.11 -19.29 -15.00
N ALA A 266 -14.39 -19.94 -13.87
CA ALA A 266 -13.34 -20.58 -13.05
C ALA A 266 -12.63 -21.72 -13.80
N GLU A 267 -13.38 -22.65 -14.37
CA GLU A 267 -12.78 -23.76 -15.14
C GLU A 267 -12.16 -23.29 -16.47
N PRO A 268 -12.80 -22.40 -17.27
CA PRO A 268 -12.14 -21.79 -18.41
C PRO A 268 -10.83 -21.07 -18.07
N LEU A 269 -10.78 -20.32 -16.97
CA LEU A 269 -9.54 -19.68 -16.47
C LEU A 269 -8.50 -20.74 -16.09
N ALA A 270 -8.90 -21.77 -15.34
CA ALA A 270 -8.00 -22.83 -14.93
C ALA A 270 -7.35 -23.53 -16.14
N GLN A 271 -8.13 -23.82 -17.18
CA GLN A 271 -7.61 -24.40 -18.42
C GLN A 271 -6.67 -23.44 -19.16
N ALA A 272 -7.01 -22.16 -19.23
CA ALA A 272 -6.18 -21.14 -19.86
C ALA A 272 -4.84 -20.96 -19.13
N LEU A 273 -4.82 -21.01 -17.78
CA LEU A 273 -3.61 -20.96 -16.99
C LEU A 273 -2.74 -22.21 -17.16
N ARG A 274 -3.34 -23.42 -17.19
CA ARG A 274 -2.60 -24.65 -17.53
C ARG A 274 -1.96 -24.58 -18.92
N GLY A 275 -2.58 -23.87 -19.86
CA GLY A 275 -1.99 -23.62 -21.18
C GLY A 275 -0.63 -22.92 -21.16
N LEU A 276 -0.27 -22.22 -20.06
CA LEU A 276 1.04 -21.60 -19.87
C LEU A 276 2.17 -22.64 -19.62
N GLU A 277 1.82 -23.91 -19.40
CA GLU A 277 2.82 -24.98 -19.29
C GLU A 277 3.66 -25.13 -20.56
N SER A 278 3.08 -24.83 -21.73
CA SER A 278 3.81 -24.78 -22.99
C SER A 278 4.92 -23.71 -23.01
N SER A 279 4.87 -22.76 -22.11
CA SER A 279 5.86 -21.70 -21.92
C SER A 279 6.92 -22.04 -20.88
N GLY A 280 6.99 -23.31 -20.42
CA GLY A 280 7.99 -23.76 -19.43
C GLY A 280 7.62 -23.50 -17.99
N LEU A 281 6.38 -23.08 -17.69
CA LEU A 281 5.85 -23.02 -16.34
C LEU A 281 5.16 -24.35 -15.99
N ARG A 282 5.32 -24.81 -14.77
CA ARG A 282 4.49 -25.85 -14.18
C ARG A 282 3.39 -25.19 -13.38
N ILE A 283 2.14 -25.48 -13.68
CA ILE A 283 0.96 -24.84 -13.07
C ILE A 283 0.17 -25.87 -12.27
N VAL A 284 -0.07 -25.58 -10.99
CA VAL A 284 -0.96 -26.35 -10.13
C VAL A 284 -2.09 -25.46 -9.67
N ILE A 285 -3.33 -25.89 -9.85
CA ILE A 285 -4.52 -25.10 -9.51
C ILE A 285 -5.34 -25.86 -8.49
N ALA A 286 -5.65 -25.23 -7.37
CA ALA A 286 -6.60 -25.69 -6.38
C ALA A 286 -7.79 -24.72 -6.33
N GLN A 287 -9.02 -25.25 -6.29
CA GLN A 287 -10.18 -24.47 -5.87
C GLN A 287 -10.10 -24.36 -4.35
N SER A 288 -10.15 -23.13 -3.84
CA SER A 288 -10.15 -22.88 -2.41
C SER A 288 -11.51 -22.34 -1.99
N GLU A 289 -12.13 -22.97 -1.02
CA GLU A 289 -13.10 -22.24 -0.20
C GLU A 289 -12.29 -21.25 0.61
N THR A 290 -12.68 -19.99 0.63
CA THR A 290 -11.92 -18.94 1.33
C THR A 290 -11.68 -19.35 2.78
N PRO A 291 -10.42 -19.59 3.20
CA PRO A 291 -10.18 -19.98 4.58
C PRO A 291 -10.56 -18.81 5.50
N VAL A 292 -11.57 -19.00 6.31
CA VAL A 292 -11.78 -18.12 7.46
C VAL A 292 -10.62 -18.41 8.42
N PRO A 293 -9.76 -17.44 8.75
CA PRO A 293 -8.72 -17.66 9.75
C PRO A 293 -9.39 -18.18 11.02
N PRO A 294 -8.93 -19.30 11.59
CA PRO A 294 -9.52 -19.79 12.81
C PRO A 294 -9.38 -18.72 13.89
N PRO A 295 -10.48 -18.39 14.61
CA PRO A 295 -10.43 -17.41 15.69
C PRO A 295 -9.46 -17.87 16.77
N GLY A 296 -8.83 -16.92 17.46
CA GLY A 296 -7.95 -17.24 18.59
C GLY A 296 -6.50 -17.54 18.18
N ARG A 297 -5.98 -16.83 17.18
CA ARG A 297 -4.57 -16.89 16.80
C ARG A 297 -3.97 -15.50 16.65
N ARG A 298 -2.68 -15.36 16.96
CA ARG A 298 -1.90 -14.14 16.80
C ARG A 298 -0.67 -14.36 15.94
N ILE A 299 -0.14 -13.29 15.38
CA ILE A 299 1.05 -13.30 14.53
C ILE A 299 2.25 -12.84 15.33
N VAL A 300 3.34 -13.62 15.27
CA VAL A 300 4.61 -13.32 15.92
C VAL A 300 5.73 -13.42 14.88
N LYS A 301 6.65 -12.46 14.87
CA LYS A 301 7.85 -12.50 14.02
C LYS A 301 9.01 -13.08 14.80
N LEU A 302 9.71 -14.02 14.20
CA LEU A 302 10.90 -14.66 14.75
C LEU A 302 12.10 -14.39 13.83
N GLU A 303 13.20 -13.97 14.41
CA GLU A 303 14.50 -13.91 13.74
C GLU A 303 15.51 -14.74 14.53
N LEU A 304 16.28 -15.56 13.81
CA LEU A 304 17.38 -16.33 14.36
C LEU A 304 18.64 -16.08 13.52
N THR A 305 19.80 -15.98 14.18
CA THR A 305 21.08 -15.80 13.51
C THR A 305 22.13 -16.63 14.24
N GLY A 306 22.97 -17.35 13.52
CA GLY A 306 24.09 -18.08 14.09
C GLY A 306 24.85 -18.88 13.05
N VAL A 307 25.81 -19.70 13.48
CA VAL A 307 26.65 -20.51 12.58
C VAL A 307 25.79 -21.54 11.83
N ASP A 308 25.97 -21.65 10.51
CA ASP A 308 25.23 -22.63 9.70
C ASP A 308 25.57 -24.06 10.08
N ARG A 309 24.53 -24.86 10.28
CA ARG A 309 24.65 -26.29 10.53
C ARG A 309 23.41 -27.07 10.10
N PRO A 310 23.56 -28.33 9.69
CA PRO A 310 22.43 -29.18 9.36
C PRO A 310 21.44 -29.34 10.53
N GLY A 311 20.14 -29.22 10.26
CA GLY A 311 19.07 -29.51 11.21
C GLY A 311 18.41 -28.31 11.89
N ILE A 312 18.90 -27.09 11.75
CA ILE A 312 18.29 -25.89 12.36
C ILE A 312 16.79 -25.81 12.04
N ILE A 313 16.42 -25.84 10.76
CA ILE A 313 15.01 -25.74 10.35
C ILE A 313 14.18 -26.92 10.83
N ARG A 314 14.75 -28.15 10.80
CA ARG A 314 14.05 -29.34 11.30
C ARG A 314 13.69 -29.19 12.79
N ASP A 315 14.66 -28.78 13.60
CA ASP A 315 14.49 -28.72 15.04
C ASP A 315 13.60 -27.55 15.44
N LEU A 316 13.71 -26.39 14.73
CA LEU A 316 12.80 -25.26 14.87
C LEU A 316 11.36 -25.66 14.52
N SER A 317 11.14 -26.21 13.33
CA SER A 317 9.79 -26.54 12.85
C SER A 317 9.10 -27.61 13.71
N ARG A 318 9.85 -28.60 14.19
CA ARG A 318 9.35 -29.64 15.12
C ARG A 318 8.90 -29.02 16.44
N ASN A 319 9.74 -28.19 17.05
CA ASN A 319 9.41 -27.53 18.32
C ASN A 319 8.19 -26.64 18.23
N LEU A 320 8.01 -25.92 17.12
CA LEU A 320 6.85 -25.11 16.87
C LEU A 320 5.58 -25.96 16.65
N ALA A 321 5.68 -27.01 15.83
CA ALA A 321 4.55 -27.88 15.51
C ALA A 321 4.00 -28.62 16.75
N GLU A 322 4.87 -29.09 17.64
CA GLU A 322 4.48 -29.76 18.91
C GLU A 322 3.64 -28.85 19.82
N ARG A 323 3.66 -27.53 19.60
CA ARG A 323 2.92 -26.52 20.35
C ARG A 323 1.76 -25.92 19.58
N GLY A 324 1.42 -26.49 18.44
CA GLY A 324 0.36 -26.00 17.57
C GLY A 324 0.65 -24.67 16.88
N VAL A 325 1.92 -24.26 16.84
CA VAL A 325 2.37 -23.04 16.14
C VAL A 325 2.64 -23.38 14.68
N SER A 326 1.99 -22.65 13.76
CA SER A 326 2.23 -22.77 12.33
C SER A 326 3.23 -21.72 11.85
N ILE A 327 4.05 -22.09 10.89
CA ILE A 327 4.91 -21.15 10.16
C ILE A 327 4.13 -20.69 8.92
N ASP A 328 3.80 -19.40 8.87
CA ASP A 328 3.06 -18.80 7.74
C ASP A 328 4.00 -18.32 6.64
N ASP A 329 5.17 -17.82 7.03
CA ASP A 329 6.23 -17.41 6.12
C ASP A 329 7.59 -17.80 6.70
N LEU A 330 8.52 -18.24 5.85
CA LEU A 330 9.86 -18.64 6.24
C LEU A 330 10.86 -18.19 5.19
N HIS A 331 11.74 -17.29 5.59
CA HIS A 331 12.87 -16.86 4.78
C HIS A 331 14.18 -17.29 5.44
N THR A 332 15.06 -17.93 4.67
CA THR A 332 16.38 -18.35 5.16
C THR A 332 17.47 -17.89 4.21
N GLU A 333 18.56 -17.40 4.74
CA GLU A 333 19.71 -16.96 3.96
C GLU A 333 21.02 -17.35 4.65
N ILE A 334 22.04 -17.64 3.86
CA ILE A 334 23.42 -17.78 4.33
C ILE A 334 24.14 -16.48 3.99
N VAL A 335 24.74 -15.85 4.98
CA VAL A 335 25.44 -14.56 4.86
C VAL A 335 26.89 -14.76 5.26
N ASP A 336 27.82 -14.28 4.43
CA ASP A 336 29.24 -14.21 4.79
C ASP A 336 29.46 -13.05 5.76
N ASP A 337 30.00 -13.32 6.92
CA ASP A 337 30.28 -12.31 7.96
C ASP A 337 31.44 -11.37 7.59
N GLY A 338 32.12 -11.61 6.50
CA GLY A 338 33.24 -10.77 6.02
C GLY A 338 34.46 -10.69 6.96
N ALA A 339 34.34 -11.10 8.22
CA ALA A 339 35.36 -11.07 9.26
C ALA A 339 35.78 -12.44 9.76
N SER A 340 34.99 -13.47 9.57
CA SER A 340 35.28 -14.87 9.95
C SER A 340 35.10 -15.80 8.75
N ALA A 341 35.80 -16.94 8.77
CA ALA A 341 35.66 -17.98 7.74
C ALA A 341 34.36 -18.82 7.91
N GLU A 342 33.46 -18.39 8.78
CA GLU A 342 32.22 -19.09 9.10
C GLU A 342 31.04 -18.40 8.42
N HIS A 343 30.16 -19.22 7.80
CA HIS A 343 28.92 -18.74 7.22
C HIS A 343 27.86 -18.62 8.29
N LEU A 344 27.20 -17.45 8.35
CA LEU A 344 26.06 -17.21 9.24
C LEU A 344 24.77 -17.61 8.55
N PHE A 345 23.98 -18.43 9.20
CA PHE A 345 22.62 -18.78 8.80
C PHE A 345 21.63 -17.85 9.48
N LYS A 346 20.83 -17.16 8.71
CA LYS A 346 19.75 -16.28 9.19
C LYS A 346 18.39 -16.86 8.83
N VAL A 347 17.48 -16.83 9.79
CA VAL A 347 16.08 -17.26 9.64
C VAL A 347 15.20 -16.08 10.00
N ARG A 348 14.26 -15.74 9.13
CA ARG A 348 13.14 -14.85 9.42
C ARG A 348 11.85 -15.64 9.21
N ALA A 349 11.01 -15.72 10.23
CA ALA A 349 9.75 -16.45 10.15
C ALA A 349 8.58 -15.62 10.67
N VAL A 350 7.43 -15.80 10.04
CA VAL A 350 6.13 -15.32 10.53
C VAL A 350 5.40 -16.52 11.09
N LEU A 351 5.11 -16.46 12.38
CA LEU A 351 4.49 -17.55 13.13
C LEU A 351 3.02 -17.22 13.42
N VAL A 352 2.15 -18.20 13.24
CA VAL A 352 0.74 -18.15 13.66
C VAL A 352 0.60 -18.95 14.94
N VAL A 353 0.45 -18.25 16.04
CA VAL A 353 0.51 -18.78 17.40
C VAL A 353 -0.91 -18.85 17.98
N PRO A 354 -1.34 -19.99 18.55
CA PRO A 354 -2.64 -20.08 19.22
C PRO A 354 -2.66 -19.21 20.48
N ASP A 355 -3.80 -18.57 20.78
CA ASP A 355 -3.96 -17.69 21.96
C ASP A 355 -3.81 -18.44 23.29
N THR A 356 -3.94 -19.77 23.27
CA THR A 356 -3.71 -20.64 24.42
C THR A 356 -2.22 -20.75 24.83
N LEU A 357 -1.29 -20.40 23.93
CA LEU A 357 0.14 -20.40 24.22
C LEU A 357 0.58 -18.97 24.57
N SER A 358 0.99 -18.71 25.80
CA SER A 358 1.47 -17.39 26.23
C SER A 358 2.75 -16.96 25.53
N ASN A 359 3.00 -15.65 25.42
CA ASN A 359 4.25 -15.14 24.84
C ASN A 359 5.48 -15.55 25.65
N ASP A 360 5.38 -15.56 26.97
CA ASP A 360 6.49 -15.96 27.84
C ASP A 360 6.85 -17.45 27.64
N THR A 361 5.83 -18.32 27.49
CA THR A 361 6.04 -19.74 27.22
C THR A 361 6.69 -19.95 25.84
N LEU A 362 6.19 -19.25 24.81
CA LEU A 362 6.77 -19.31 23.46
C LEU A 362 8.22 -18.83 23.47
N ARG A 363 8.46 -17.67 24.10
CA ARG A 363 9.79 -17.09 24.23
C ARG A 363 10.75 -18.04 24.93
N GLY A 364 10.39 -18.56 26.09
CA GLY A 364 11.25 -19.45 26.87
C GLY A 364 11.61 -20.73 26.11
N VAL A 365 10.69 -21.27 25.31
CA VAL A 365 10.95 -22.45 24.47
C VAL A 365 11.92 -22.10 23.34
N LEU A 366 11.71 -20.99 22.68
CA LEU A 366 12.56 -20.55 21.56
C LEU A 366 13.96 -20.14 22.05
N GLU A 367 14.06 -19.46 23.20
CA GLU A 367 15.36 -19.12 23.84
C GLU A 367 16.15 -20.38 24.21
N LYS A 368 15.47 -21.39 24.77
CA LYS A 368 16.11 -22.67 25.06
C LYS A 368 16.64 -23.33 23.79
N LEU A 369 15.81 -23.40 22.75
CA LEU A 369 16.18 -23.95 21.45
C LEU A 369 17.35 -23.19 20.82
N ALA A 370 17.29 -21.85 20.82
CA ALA A 370 18.33 -20.99 20.30
C ALA A 370 19.66 -21.20 21.06
N SER A 371 19.60 -21.30 22.39
CA SER A 371 20.77 -21.60 23.23
C SER A 371 21.38 -22.97 22.94
N GLU A 372 20.56 -24.02 22.81
CA GLU A 372 21.01 -25.38 22.43
C GLU A 372 21.65 -25.42 21.05
N MET A 373 21.22 -24.51 20.18
CA MET A 373 21.69 -24.38 18.81
C MET A 373 22.82 -23.34 18.63
N MET A 374 23.18 -22.62 19.68
CA MET A 374 24.13 -21.49 19.61
C MET A 374 23.69 -20.43 18.58
N LEU A 375 22.40 -20.07 18.60
CA LEU A 375 21.81 -19.06 17.76
C LEU A 375 21.39 -17.85 18.61
N ASP A 376 21.56 -16.65 18.07
CA ASP A 376 20.95 -15.43 18.58
C ASP A 376 19.51 -15.36 18.13
N MET A 377 18.61 -14.91 19.03
CA MET A 377 17.18 -14.85 18.78
C MET A 377 16.62 -13.46 19.05
N ALA A 378 15.78 -12.97 18.13
CA ALA A 378 14.89 -11.86 18.33
C ALA A 378 13.43 -12.25 18.07
N LEU A 379 12.54 -11.88 18.99
CA LEU A 379 11.11 -12.13 18.90
C LEU A 379 10.37 -10.79 18.92
N GLY A 380 9.70 -10.47 17.83
CA GLY A 380 8.90 -9.25 17.66
C GLY A 380 7.41 -9.56 17.67
N GLU A 381 6.64 -8.78 18.45
CA GLU A 381 5.18 -8.85 18.42
C GLU A 381 4.62 -7.90 17.36
N ASN A 382 3.70 -8.38 16.53
CA ASN A 382 2.79 -7.50 15.80
C ASN A 382 1.48 -7.42 16.59
N GLN A 383 1.09 -6.20 16.99
CA GLN A 383 -0.25 -5.94 17.47
C GLN A 383 -1.27 -6.40 16.42
N ARG A 384 -2.39 -6.97 16.91
CA ARG A 384 -3.53 -7.41 16.11
C ARG A 384 -3.82 -6.44 14.97
N ALA A 385 -3.91 -6.96 13.76
CA ALA A 385 -4.63 -6.29 12.69
C ALA A 385 -6.13 -6.48 13.00
N ASP A 386 -6.74 -5.46 13.61
CA ASP A 386 -8.20 -5.32 13.69
C ASP A 386 -8.77 -4.94 12.31
#